data_79528d738a532b7ba61e0c895347a08b
#
_entry.id   79528d738a532b7ba61e0c895347a08b
#
_cell.length_a   1.000
_cell.length_b   1.000
_cell.length_c   1.000
_cell.angle_alpha   90.00
_cell.angle_beta   90.00
_cell.angle_gamma   90.00
#
_symmetry.space_group_name_H-M   'P 1'
#
loop_
_entity.id
_entity.type
_entity.pdbx_description
1 polymer ?
#
loop_
_entity_poly.entity_id
_entity_poly.type
_entity_poly.pdbx_seq_one_letter_code
_entity_poly.pdbx_strand_id
1 'polypeptide(L)'
;MSKEIIHVLAEAIQSKQPAVLVTVVEVEGASPAKVGAQLLYLEDGTRFGTIGGGRLEAAILEDAKQVLSTGIPLLKHYSLKEEGADAIGVLCGGELRAFFQPYKPPPKLVILGGGHIGRPLKVMGEAAGFEVIVVDVEPSRADVAGLEAANLDQESYVVLISTDHVTDEAALRKALGTPVPYIGMIGSRAKCKTILDHLRADGYSE
;
A
#
# COMPACT_ATOMS: atom_id res chain seq x y z
N MET A 1 5.23 18.23 20.42
CA MET A 1 5.78 17.31 19.39
C MET A 1 4.99 16.00 19.33
N SER A 2 5.00 15.14 20.34
CA SER A 2 4.30 13.83 20.25
C SER A 2 2.79 13.92 20.00
N LYS A 3 2.09 14.90 20.55
CA LYS A 3 0.63 15.09 20.32
C LYS A 3 0.32 15.51 18.88
N GLU A 4 1.14 16.34 18.28
CA GLU A 4 1.01 16.79 16.88
C GLU A 4 1.22 15.62 15.92
N ILE A 5 2.26 14.81 16.11
CA ILE A 5 2.54 13.62 15.29
C ILE A 5 1.38 12.62 15.35
N ILE A 6 0.83 12.36 16.54
CA ILE A 6 -0.30 11.43 16.71
C ILE A 6 -1.55 11.97 16.01
N HIS A 7 -1.80 13.28 16.08
CA HIS A 7 -2.94 13.90 15.41
C HIS A 7 -2.83 13.79 13.90
N VAL A 8 -1.68 14.18 13.33
CA VAL A 8 -1.45 14.08 11.88
C VAL A 8 -1.47 12.62 11.40
N LEU A 9 -0.92 11.68 12.17
CA LEU A 9 -1.01 10.25 11.85
C LEU A 9 -2.47 9.77 11.83
N ALA A 10 -3.27 10.19 12.80
CA ALA A 10 -4.70 9.84 12.81
C ALA A 10 -5.45 10.43 11.60
N GLU A 11 -5.14 11.65 11.20
CA GLU A 11 -5.70 12.26 9.99
C GLU A 11 -5.25 11.52 8.73
N ALA A 12 -3.96 11.14 8.63
CA ALA A 12 -3.44 10.36 7.51
C ALA A 12 -4.14 9.00 7.39
N ILE A 13 -4.35 8.29 8.51
CA ILE A 13 -5.09 7.01 8.54
C ILE A 13 -6.53 7.21 8.07
N GLN A 14 -7.23 8.25 8.56
CA GLN A 14 -8.61 8.55 8.19
C GLN A 14 -8.76 8.92 6.71
N SER A 15 -7.80 9.69 6.18
CA SER A 15 -7.77 10.09 4.77
C SER A 15 -7.17 9.03 3.84
N LYS A 16 -6.80 7.86 4.38
CA LYS A 16 -6.14 6.77 3.64
C LYS A 16 -4.81 7.19 2.99
N GLN A 17 -4.13 8.17 3.56
CA GLN A 17 -2.81 8.60 3.11
C GLN A 17 -1.73 7.70 3.72
N PRO A 18 -0.90 7.03 2.90
CA PRO A 18 0.20 6.22 3.40
C PRO A 18 1.19 7.04 4.23
N ALA A 19 1.64 6.47 5.34
CA ALA A 19 2.57 7.11 6.26
C ALA A 19 3.56 6.11 6.88
N VAL A 20 4.71 6.60 7.34
CA VAL A 20 5.66 5.83 8.15
C VAL A 20 5.95 6.62 9.42
N LEU A 21 5.68 6.02 10.57
CA LEU A 21 6.12 6.54 11.86
C LEU A 21 7.45 5.91 12.22
N VAL A 22 8.47 6.75 12.37
CA VAL A 22 9.79 6.34 12.84
C VAL A 22 9.94 6.69 14.31
N THR A 23 10.36 5.73 15.12
CA THR A 23 10.59 5.93 16.57
C THR A 23 11.99 5.46 16.93
N VAL A 24 12.77 6.29 17.58
CA VAL A 24 14.05 5.89 18.19
C VAL A 24 13.77 5.05 19.41
N VAL A 25 14.21 3.79 19.37
CA VAL A 25 13.94 2.79 20.43
C VAL A 25 15.14 2.56 21.35
N GLU A 26 16.36 2.87 20.88
CA GLU A 26 17.58 2.67 21.63
C GLU A 26 18.62 3.72 21.24
N VAL A 27 19.42 4.18 22.18
CA VAL A 27 20.53 5.11 21.96
C VAL A 27 21.69 4.72 22.88
N GLU A 28 22.87 4.54 22.32
CA GLU A 28 24.12 4.29 23.06
C GLU A 28 25.16 5.38 22.73
N GLY A 29 25.83 5.90 23.73
CA GLY A 29 26.84 6.94 23.57
C GLY A 29 26.26 8.32 23.19
N ALA A 30 27.07 9.15 22.55
CA ALA A 30 26.66 10.50 22.16
C ALA A 30 25.80 10.50 20.89
N SER A 31 24.58 11.03 20.98
CA SER A 31 23.63 11.09 19.88
C SER A 31 22.81 12.39 19.91
N PRO A 32 22.49 13.01 18.76
CA PRO A 32 21.56 14.12 18.71
C PRO A 32 20.11 13.69 18.99
N ALA A 33 19.81 12.41 18.80
CA ALA A 33 18.50 11.82 19.08
C ALA A 33 18.41 11.30 20.51
N LYS A 34 17.17 11.22 21.02
CA LYS A 34 16.86 10.59 22.31
C LYS A 34 15.87 9.45 22.09
N VAL A 35 15.91 8.44 22.96
CA VAL A 35 14.87 7.38 22.98
C VAL A 35 13.50 8.02 23.07
N GLY A 36 12.56 7.55 22.25
CA GLY A 36 11.23 8.10 22.10
C GLY A 36 11.13 9.30 21.16
N ALA A 37 12.23 9.79 20.56
CA ALA A 37 12.16 10.76 19.47
C ALA A 37 11.42 10.15 18.28
N GLN A 38 10.55 10.92 17.64
CA GLN A 38 9.69 10.47 16.56
C GLN A 38 9.75 11.41 15.34
N LEU A 39 9.62 10.79 14.17
CA LEU A 39 9.43 11.45 12.89
C LEU A 39 8.32 10.73 12.13
N LEU A 40 7.33 11.46 11.66
CA LEU A 40 6.29 10.98 10.77
C LEU A 40 6.63 11.43 9.34
N TYR A 41 6.63 10.49 8.40
CA TYR A 41 6.85 10.73 6.98
C TYR A 41 5.60 10.33 6.21
N LEU A 42 5.03 11.23 5.40
CA LEU A 42 3.84 11.01 4.58
C LEU A 42 4.22 10.76 3.12
N GLU A 43 3.31 10.15 2.36
CA GLU A 43 3.51 9.80 0.95
C GLU A 43 3.82 11.03 0.07
N ASP A 44 3.23 12.17 0.35
CA ASP A 44 3.47 13.43 -0.36
C ASP A 44 4.86 14.06 -0.07
N GLY A 45 5.69 13.41 0.75
CA GLY A 45 6.99 13.89 1.18
C GLY A 45 6.96 14.81 2.40
N THR A 46 5.77 15.15 2.91
CA THR A 46 5.63 15.96 4.13
C THR A 46 6.13 15.19 5.36
N ARG A 47 6.73 15.90 6.30
CA ARG A 47 7.29 15.31 7.52
C ARG A 47 6.96 16.14 8.76
N PHE A 48 6.76 15.44 9.88
CA PHE A 48 6.50 16.03 11.19
C PHE A 48 7.42 15.43 12.24
N GLY A 49 7.90 16.27 13.15
CA GLY A 49 8.89 15.87 14.16
C GLY A 49 10.33 15.87 13.65
N THR A 50 11.24 15.32 14.45
CA THR A 50 12.67 15.24 14.12
C THR A 50 13.36 14.16 14.94
N ILE A 51 14.40 13.58 14.38
CA ILE A 51 15.30 12.60 15.01
C ILE A 51 16.73 13.15 15.03
N GLY A 52 16.88 14.41 15.39
CA GLY A 52 18.18 15.03 15.60
C GLY A 52 18.79 15.76 14.40
N GLY A 53 18.15 15.74 13.23
CA GLY A 53 18.58 16.50 12.04
C GLY A 53 19.84 15.95 11.33
N GLY A 54 20.32 16.71 10.35
CA GLY A 54 21.56 16.42 9.63
C GLY A 54 21.55 15.12 8.83
N ARG A 55 22.74 14.48 8.74
CA ARG A 55 22.92 13.24 7.97
C ARG A 55 22.12 12.06 8.53
N LEU A 56 21.94 11.99 9.85
CA LEU A 56 21.14 10.96 10.49
C LEU A 56 19.69 11.01 9.99
N GLU A 57 19.09 12.19 10.03
CA GLU A 57 17.69 12.35 9.60
C GLU A 57 17.54 12.08 8.10
N ALA A 58 18.53 12.46 7.28
CA ALA A 58 18.54 12.17 5.86
C ALA A 58 18.57 10.64 5.59
N ALA A 59 19.44 9.89 6.29
CA ALA A 59 19.49 8.44 6.16
C ALA A 59 18.18 7.76 6.60
N ILE A 60 17.60 8.22 7.71
CA ILE A 60 16.32 7.74 8.21
C ILE A 60 15.18 8.04 7.23
N LEU A 61 15.18 9.18 6.57
CA LEU A 61 14.16 9.52 5.56
C LEU A 61 14.24 8.62 4.32
N GLU A 62 15.44 8.24 3.88
CA GLU A 62 15.59 7.29 2.76
C GLU A 62 15.04 5.90 3.14
N ASP A 63 15.34 5.42 4.36
CA ASP A 63 14.76 4.16 4.84
C ASP A 63 13.24 4.26 5.02
N ALA A 64 12.71 5.41 5.48
CA ALA A 64 11.28 5.64 5.59
C ALA A 64 10.57 5.57 4.21
N LYS A 65 11.16 6.13 3.15
CA LYS A 65 10.65 6.01 1.78
C LYS A 65 10.60 4.55 1.32
N GLN A 66 11.65 3.77 1.60
CA GLN A 66 11.69 2.35 1.27
C GLN A 66 10.61 1.57 2.03
N VAL A 67 10.44 1.83 3.34
CA VAL A 67 9.38 1.21 4.17
C VAL A 67 8.00 1.61 3.67
N LEU A 68 7.81 2.87 3.25
CA LEU A 68 6.55 3.33 2.69
C LEU A 68 6.19 2.57 1.41
N SER A 69 7.15 2.36 0.51
CA SER A 69 6.93 1.63 -0.74
C SER A 69 6.64 0.15 -0.51
N THR A 70 7.42 -0.52 0.35
CA THR A 70 7.28 -1.96 0.60
C THR A 70 6.12 -2.31 1.54
N GLY A 71 5.76 -1.41 2.45
CA GLY A 71 4.81 -1.69 3.53
C GLY A 71 5.33 -2.66 4.60
N ILE A 72 6.63 -2.99 4.60
CA ILE A 72 7.23 -3.93 5.54
C ILE A 72 7.88 -3.16 6.68
N PRO A 73 7.50 -3.41 7.95
CA PRO A 73 8.15 -2.78 9.11
C PRO A 73 9.65 -3.07 9.15
N LEU A 74 10.44 -2.10 9.59
CA LEU A 74 11.89 -2.21 9.67
C LEU A 74 12.39 -1.77 11.04
N LEU A 75 13.29 -2.56 11.64
CA LEU A 75 14.12 -2.15 12.77
C LEU A 75 15.55 -2.03 12.27
N LYS A 76 16.11 -0.82 12.29
CA LYS A 76 17.44 -0.56 11.73
C LYS A 76 18.37 0.07 12.77
N HIS A 77 19.64 -0.34 12.71
CA HIS A 77 20.75 0.22 13.49
C HIS A 77 21.48 1.26 12.66
N TYR A 78 21.90 2.36 13.30
CA TYR A 78 22.70 3.44 12.72
C TYR A 78 23.90 3.71 13.60
N SER A 79 25.09 3.67 13.01
CA SER A 79 26.33 4.07 13.67
C SER A 79 26.66 5.52 13.35
N LEU A 80 26.76 6.35 14.39
CA LEU A 80 27.10 7.78 14.30
C LEU A 80 28.62 7.98 14.28
N LYS A 81 29.34 7.14 13.56
CA LYS A 81 30.80 7.18 13.37
C LYS A 81 31.13 7.69 11.97
N GLU A 82 32.37 8.11 11.76
CA GLU A 82 32.84 8.55 10.43
C GLU A 82 33.00 7.36 9.48
N GLU A 83 33.47 6.22 9.98
CA GLU A 83 33.80 5.03 9.22
C GLU A 83 33.27 3.77 9.91
N GLY A 84 33.00 2.72 9.15
CA GLY A 84 32.56 1.42 9.62
C GLY A 84 31.28 0.94 8.92
N ALA A 85 30.89 -0.31 9.21
CA ALA A 85 29.61 -0.83 8.78
C ALA A 85 28.48 0.01 9.41
N ASP A 86 27.49 0.40 8.61
CA ASP A 86 26.36 1.24 9.01
C ASP A 86 26.71 2.67 9.45
N ALA A 87 27.96 3.12 9.21
CA ALA A 87 28.40 4.47 9.54
C ALA A 87 27.74 5.50 8.60
N ILE A 88 27.14 6.54 9.22
CA ILE A 88 26.50 7.64 8.47
C ILE A 88 27.41 8.87 8.33
N GLY A 89 28.68 8.74 8.68
CA GLY A 89 29.68 9.81 8.53
C GLY A 89 29.43 11.02 9.42
N VAL A 90 29.11 10.81 10.70
CA VAL A 90 28.86 11.85 11.71
C VAL A 90 29.84 11.70 12.86
N LEU A 91 30.35 12.83 13.37
CA LEU A 91 31.38 12.89 14.45
C LEU A 91 30.82 12.62 15.86
N CYS A 92 29.58 12.22 16.03
CA CYS A 92 28.98 12.09 17.36
C CYS A 92 29.42 10.83 18.12
N GLY A 93 29.89 9.79 17.43
CA GLY A 93 30.49 8.58 18.04
C GLY A 93 29.52 7.63 18.73
N GLY A 94 28.22 7.91 18.78
CA GLY A 94 27.20 7.04 19.36
C GLY A 94 26.55 6.09 18.36
N GLU A 95 25.59 5.34 18.84
CA GLU A 95 24.79 4.39 18.06
C GLU A 95 23.32 4.52 18.43
N LEU A 96 22.42 4.26 17.49
CA LEU A 96 20.98 4.24 17.76
C LEU A 96 20.27 3.17 16.94
N ARG A 97 19.11 2.74 17.44
CA ARG A 97 18.18 1.89 16.72
C ARG A 97 16.86 2.62 16.54
N ALA A 98 16.35 2.61 15.33
CA ALA A 98 15.05 3.18 15.00
C ALA A 98 14.12 2.11 14.43
N PHE A 99 12.86 2.15 14.88
CA PHE A 99 11.79 1.31 14.38
C PHE A 99 10.92 2.13 13.42
N PHE A 100 10.68 1.57 12.25
CA PHE A 100 9.85 2.14 11.19
C PHE A 100 8.56 1.35 11.10
N GLN A 101 7.47 2.02 11.39
CA GLN A 101 6.13 1.43 11.33
C GLN A 101 5.34 2.04 10.18
N PRO A 102 5.08 1.27 9.09
CA PRO A 102 4.23 1.73 8.00
C PRO A 102 2.76 1.72 8.41
N TYR A 103 2.03 2.70 7.91
CA TYR A 103 0.58 2.81 7.95
C TYR A 103 0.11 2.97 6.50
N LYS A 104 -0.41 1.90 5.94
CA LYS A 104 -1.01 1.89 4.61
C LYS A 104 -2.50 1.64 4.71
N PRO A 105 -3.31 2.19 3.80
CA PRO A 105 -4.69 1.78 3.67
C PRO A 105 -4.76 0.28 3.34
N PRO A 106 -5.85 -0.40 3.69
CA PRO A 106 -6.05 -1.78 3.27
C PRO A 106 -6.06 -1.88 1.74
N PRO A 107 -5.50 -2.95 1.16
CA PRO A 107 -5.58 -3.17 -0.28
C PRO A 107 -7.05 -3.30 -0.71
N LYS A 108 -7.37 -2.88 -1.92
CA LYS A 108 -8.72 -2.97 -2.47
C LYS A 108 -8.94 -4.33 -3.13
N LEU A 109 -10.09 -4.94 -2.90
CA LEU A 109 -10.59 -6.07 -3.67
C LEU A 109 -11.82 -5.60 -4.44
N VAL A 110 -11.69 -5.45 -5.76
CA VAL A 110 -12.76 -5.03 -6.64
C VAL A 110 -13.39 -6.25 -7.28
N ILE A 111 -14.65 -6.51 -6.97
CA ILE A 111 -15.40 -7.68 -7.42
C ILE A 111 -16.42 -7.23 -8.47
N LEU A 112 -16.24 -7.63 -9.72
CA LEU A 112 -17.25 -7.45 -10.76
C LEU A 112 -18.23 -8.62 -10.74
N GLY A 113 -19.42 -8.36 -10.23
CA GLY A 113 -20.52 -9.35 -10.07
C GLY A 113 -20.89 -9.59 -8.61
N GLY A 114 -21.93 -8.95 -8.11
CA GLY A 114 -22.47 -9.06 -6.75
C GLY A 114 -23.45 -10.24 -6.53
N GLY A 115 -23.36 -11.27 -7.35
CA GLY A 115 -24.23 -12.46 -7.29
C GLY A 115 -23.82 -13.49 -6.24
N HIS A 116 -24.16 -14.75 -6.51
CA HIS A 116 -23.98 -15.88 -5.58
C HIS A 116 -22.52 -16.16 -5.18
N ILE A 117 -21.55 -15.78 -6.02
CA ILE A 117 -20.12 -15.93 -5.72
C ILE A 117 -19.58 -14.63 -5.15
N GLY A 118 -19.96 -13.49 -5.73
CA GLY A 118 -19.43 -12.18 -5.31
C GLY A 118 -19.78 -11.81 -3.87
N ARG A 119 -21.01 -12.09 -3.42
CA ARG A 119 -21.43 -11.82 -2.02
C ARG A 119 -20.60 -12.57 -0.98
N PRO A 120 -20.43 -13.90 -1.05
CA PRO A 120 -19.52 -14.60 -0.16
C PRO A 120 -18.09 -14.11 -0.26
N LEU A 121 -17.59 -13.81 -1.47
CA LEU A 121 -16.23 -13.30 -1.66
C LEU A 121 -16.04 -11.93 -1.01
N LYS A 122 -17.05 -11.03 -1.04
CA LYS A 122 -17.02 -9.77 -0.30
C LYS A 122 -16.77 -10.01 1.18
N VAL A 123 -17.56 -10.87 1.82
CA VAL A 123 -17.44 -11.20 3.25
C VAL A 123 -16.05 -11.77 3.58
N MET A 124 -15.54 -12.67 2.73
CA MET A 124 -14.21 -13.27 2.91
C MET A 124 -13.10 -12.25 2.72
N GLY A 125 -13.22 -11.35 1.72
CA GLY A 125 -12.26 -10.29 1.46
C GLY A 125 -12.19 -9.30 2.61
N GLU A 126 -13.33 -8.86 3.14
CA GLU A 126 -13.41 -7.98 4.32
C GLU A 126 -12.77 -8.66 5.55
N ALA A 127 -13.06 -9.94 5.77
CA ALA A 127 -12.45 -10.71 6.86
C ALA A 127 -10.92 -10.91 6.69
N ALA A 128 -10.44 -10.91 5.45
CA ALA A 128 -9.02 -10.98 5.12
C ALA A 128 -8.31 -9.59 5.17
N GLY A 129 -9.04 -8.52 5.50
CA GLY A 129 -8.48 -7.19 5.66
C GLY A 129 -8.45 -6.34 4.38
N PHE A 130 -9.19 -6.73 3.33
CA PHE A 130 -9.36 -5.89 2.14
C PHE A 130 -10.47 -4.86 2.34
N GLU A 131 -10.31 -3.69 1.71
CA GLU A 131 -11.43 -2.82 1.38
C GLU A 131 -12.12 -3.41 0.14
N VAL A 132 -13.34 -3.92 0.29
CA VAL A 132 -14.03 -4.60 -0.80
C VAL A 132 -15.03 -3.68 -1.48
N ILE A 133 -14.93 -3.56 -2.81
CA ILE A 133 -15.84 -2.80 -3.67
C ILE A 133 -16.51 -3.76 -4.64
N VAL A 134 -17.84 -3.85 -4.58
CA VAL A 134 -18.60 -4.64 -5.53
C VAL A 134 -19.13 -3.76 -6.65
N VAL A 135 -18.82 -4.16 -7.87
CA VAL A 135 -19.32 -3.54 -9.12
C VAL A 135 -20.39 -4.47 -9.70
N ASP A 136 -21.60 -3.98 -9.86
CA ASP A 136 -22.69 -4.72 -10.51
C ASP A 136 -23.63 -3.74 -11.23
N VAL A 137 -24.28 -4.20 -12.30
CA VAL A 137 -25.32 -3.44 -13.01
C VAL A 137 -26.62 -3.35 -12.21
N GLU A 138 -26.83 -4.29 -11.29
CA GLU A 138 -27.99 -4.32 -10.39
C GLU A 138 -27.67 -3.52 -9.11
N PRO A 139 -28.28 -2.34 -8.89
CA PRO A 139 -27.95 -1.47 -7.75
C PRO A 139 -28.08 -2.14 -6.38
N SER A 140 -28.99 -3.12 -6.25
CA SER A 140 -29.19 -3.85 -4.98
C SER A 140 -28.03 -4.77 -4.61
N ARG A 141 -27.06 -4.95 -5.51
CA ARG A 141 -25.89 -5.84 -5.37
C ARG A 141 -24.57 -5.09 -5.48
N ALA A 142 -24.61 -3.80 -5.81
CA ALA A 142 -23.45 -3.00 -6.14
C ALA A 142 -23.13 -1.98 -5.04
N ASP A 143 -21.84 -1.73 -4.80
CA ASP A 143 -21.36 -0.55 -4.12
C ASP A 143 -21.18 0.60 -5.15
N VAL A 144 -20.79 0.26 -6.39
CA VAL A 144 -20.63 1.20 -7.51
C VAL A 144 -21.14 0.57 -8.82
N ALA A 145 -21.60 1.42 -9.75
CA ALA A 145 -22.24 0.95 -10.98
C ALA A 145 -21.25 0.53 -12.10
N GLY A 146 -19.99 0.92 -12.01
CA GLY A 146 -18.99 0.64 -13.04
C GLY A 146 -17.58 0.56 -12.51
N LEU A 147 -16.70 -0.13 -13.25
CA LEU A 147 -15.31 -0.36 -12.85
C LEU A 147 -14.52 0.95 -12.71
N GLU A 148 -14.87 1.96 -13.49
CA GLU A 148 -14.24 3.30 -13.44
C GLU A 148 -14.44 3.99 -12.09
N ALA A 149 -15.58 3.77 -11.44
CA ALA A 149 -15.89 4.34 -10.13
C ALA A 149 -15.12 3.66 -8.98
N ALA A 150 -14.50 2.51 -9.23
CA ALA A 150 -13.69 1.80 -8.23
C ALA A 150 -12.29 2.39 -8.06
N ASN A 151 -11.86 3.33 -8.93
CA ASN A 151 -10.55 3.99 -8.87
C ASN A 151 -9.40 2.99 -8.69
N LEU A 152 -9.16 2.17 -9.72
CA LEU A 152 -8.13 1.12 -9.73
C LEU A 152 -6.71 1.71 -9.66
N ASP A 153 -5.89 1.16 -8.78
CA ASP A 153 -4.51 1.55 -8.53
C ASP A 153 -3.61 0.33 -8.28
N GLN A 154 -2.36 0.55 -7.87
CA GLN A 154 -1.38 -0.50 -7.59
C GLN A 154 -1.70 -1.36 -6.36
N GLU A 155 -2.63 -0.94 -5.51
CA GLU A 155 -3.10 -1.68 -4.33
C GLU A 155 -4.48 -2.34 -4.59
N SER A 156 -4.94 -2.39 -5.86
CA SER A 156 -6.24 -2.92 -6.25
C SER A 156 -6.12 -4.30 -6.88
N TYR A 157 -6.83 -5.27 -6.35
CA TYR A 157 -6.98 -6.63 -6.86
C TYR A 157 -8.35 -6.77 -7.50
N VAL A 158 -8.43 -7.21 -8.75
CA VAL A 158 -9.68 -7.28 -9.50
C VAL A 158 -10.11 -8.73 -9.68
N VAL A 159 -11.38 -9.03 -9.41
CA VAL A 159 -11.98 -10.36 -9.67
C VAL A 159 -13.25 -10.21 -10.49
N LEU A 160 -13.28 -10.83 -11.65
CA LEU A 160 -14.37 -10.80 -12.61
C LEU A 160 -15.21 -12.06 -12.44
N ILE A 161 -16.49 -11.92 -12.04
CA ILE A 161 -17.40 -13.02 -11.69
C ILE A 161 -18.79 -12.79 -12.29
N SER A 162 -18.89 -12.02 -13.36
CA SER A 162 -20.19 -11.79 -13.98
C SER A 162 -20.70 -13.03 -14.70
N THR A 163 -21.99 -13.10 -14.94
CA THR A 163 -22.61 -14.19 -15.71
C THR A 163 -22.48 -13.98 -17.21
N ASP A 164 -22.18 -12.75 -17.63
CA ASP A 164 -22.09 -12.35 -19.04
C ASP A 164 -20.64 -12.25 -19.51
N HIS A 165 -20.31 -12.96 -20.59
CA HIS A 165 -18.95 -12.99 -21.16
C HIS A 165 -18.55 -11.67 -21.82
N VAL A 166 -19.50 -10.90 -22.35
CA VAL A 166 -19.25 -9.59 -22.98
C VAL A 166 -18.84 -8.57 -21.93
N THR A 167 -19.57 -8.56 -20.80
CA THR A 167 -19.28 -7.71 -19.65
C THR A 167 -17.91 -8.06 -19.05
N ASP A 168 -17.58 -9.35 -18.88
CA ASP A 168 -16.28 -9.75 -18.34
C ASP A 168 -15.12 -9.39 -19.27
N GLU A 169 -15.27 -9.58 -20.58
CA GLU A 169 -14.23 -9.21 -21.55
C GLU A 169 -14.00 -7.70 -21.56
N ALA A 170 -15.05 -6.90 -21.58
CA ALA A 170 -14.95 -5.44 -21.54
C ALA A 170 -14.27 -4.94 -20.25
N ALA A 171 -14.62 -5.52 -19.10
CA ALA A 171 -14.03 -5.21 -17.83
C ALA A 171 -12.56 -5.65 -17.73
N LEU A 172 -12.24 -6.85 -18.27
CA LEU A 172 -10.86 -7.33 -18.33
C LEU A 172 -9.97 -6.39 -19.14
N ARG A 173 -10.42 -5.94 -20.31
CA ARG A 173 -9.70 -4.96 -21.15
C ARG A 173 -9.43 -3.65 -20.42
N LYS A 174 -10.43 -3.15 -19.69
CA LYS A 174 -10.25 -1.95 -18.85
C LYS A 174 -9.26 -2.16 -17.73
N ALA A 175 -9.35 -3.26 -17.01
CA ALA A 175 -8.44 -3.59 -15.91
C ALA A 175 -7.00 -3.78 -16.38
N LEU A 176 -6.78 -4.41 -17.54
CA LEU A 176 -5.46 -4.57 -18.16
C LEU A 176 -4.80 -3.23 -18.53
N GLY A 177 -5.56 -2.17 -18.73
CA GLY A 177 -5.07 -0.80 -18.95
C GLY A 177 -4.70 -0.05 -17.66
N THR A 178 -4.77 -0.67 -16.50
CA THR A 178 -4.51 -0.06 -15.19
C THR A 178 -3.31 -0.72 -14.50
N PRO A 179 -2.70 -0.10 -13.48
CA PRO A 179 -1.52 -0.65 -12.80
C PRO A 179 -1.86 -1.72 -11.75
N VAL A 180 -3.01 -2.38 -11.83
CA VAL A 180 -3.41 -3.39 -10.85
C VAL A 180 -2.45 -4.60 -10.85
N PRO A 181 -2.04 -5.12 -9.69
CA PRO A 181 -1.11 -6.23 -9.60
C PRO A 181 -1.75 -7.60 -9.90
N TYR A 182 -3.08 -7.69 -9.87
CA TYR A 182 -3.79 -8.95 -10.06
C TYR A 182 -5.16 -8.76 -10.69
N ILE A 183 -5.46 -9.61 -11.68
CA ILE A 183 -6.79 -9.75 -12.27
C ILE A 183 -7.13 -11.24 -12.34
N GLY A 184 -8.17 -11.64 -11.61
CA GLY A 184 -8.73 -12.99 -11.67
C GLY A 184 -10.06 -13.01 -12.42
N MET A 185 -10.31 -14.05 -13.21
CA MET A 185 -11.59 -14.24 -13.90
C MET A 185 -12.14 -15.64 -13.63
N ILE A 186 -13.39 -15.71 -13.19
CA ILE A 186 -14.12 -16.97 -13.05
C ILE A 186 -14.94 -17.22 -14.31
N GLY A 187 -14.76 -18.39 -14.89
CA GLY A 187 -15.51 -18.82 -16.06
C GLY A 187 -15.27 -20.27 -16.43
N SER A 188 -16.10 -20.81 -17.33
CA SER A 188 -15.83 -22.11 -17.95
C SER A 188 -14.54 -22.06 -18.76
N ARG A 189 -13.88 -23.20 -18.95
CA ARG A 189 -12.68 -23.29 -19.82
C ARG A 189 -12.92 -22.71 -21.21
N ALA A 190 -14.11 -22.94 -21.77
CA ALA A 190 -14.47 -22.40 -23.09
C ALA A 190 -14.57 -20.87 -23.07
N LYS A 191 -15.24 -20.27 -22.07
CA LYS A 191 -15.35 -18.82 -21.88
C LYS A 191 -13.96 -18.18 -21.75
N CYS A 192 -13.14 -18.70 -20.84
CA CYS A 192 -11.79 -18.17 -20.62
C CYS A 192 -10.93 -18.26 -21.88
N LYS A 193 -10.99 -19.40 -22.61
CA LYS A 193 -10.26 -19.56 -23.86
C LYS A 193 -10.70 -18.54 -24.91
N THR A 194 -11.99 -18.37 -25.13
CA THR A 194 -12.53 -17.41 -26.11
C THR A 194 -12.04 -15.99 -25.82
N ILE A 195 -12.15 -15.54 -24.58
CA ILE A 195 -11.72 -14.19 -24.16
C ILE A 195 -10.20 -14.03 -24.36
N LEU A 196 -9.39 -15.01 -23.96
CA LEU A 196 -7.93 -14.98 -24.17
C LEU A 196 -7.56 -14.97 -25.65
N ASP A 197 -8.27 -15.74 -26.50
CA ASP A 197 -8.02 -15.72 -27.94
C ASP A 197 -8.35 -14.35 -28.58
N HIS A 198 -9.41 -13.68 -28.13
CA HIS A 198 -9.73 -12.31 -28.54
C HIS A 198 -8.64 -11.32 -28.11
N LEU A 199 -8.19 -11.39 -26.86
CA LEU A 199 -7.13 -10.51 -26.35
C LEU A 199 -5.82 -10.70 -27.12
N ARG A 200 -5.43 -11.94 -27.43
CA ARG A 200 -4.24 -12.23 -28.25
C ARG A 200 -4.36 -11.67 -29.66
N ALA A 201 -5.53 -11.80 -30.29
CA ALA A 201 -5.80 -11.25 -31.60
C ALA A 201 -5.65 -9.71 -31.64
N ASP A 202 -5.95 -9.04 -30.51
CA ASP A 202 -5.84 -7.60 -30.35
C ASP A 202 -4.45 -7.14 -29.84
N GLY A 203 -3.47 -8.08 -29.73
CA GLY A 203 -2.08 -7.75 -29.44
C GLY A 203 -1.67 -7.75 -27.97
N TYR A 204 -2.52 -8.22 -27.06
CA TYR A 204 -2.12 -8.45 -25.67
C TYR A 204 -1.17 -9.67 -25.59
N SER A 205 -0.02 -9.52 -24.94
CA SER A 205 0.92 -10.61 -24.65
C SER A 205 0.53 -11.38 -23.38
N GLU A 206 1.07 -12.59 -23.23
CA GLU A 206 0.96 -13.36 -22.00
C GLU A 206 1.75 -12.71 -20.85
#